data_90783e32bb3b7819cbfadcebe7a8f7ec
#
_entry.id   90783e32bb3b7819cbfadcebe7a8f7ec
#
_cell.length_a   1.000
_cell.length_b   1.000
_cell.length_c   1.000
_cell.angle_alpha   90.00
_cell.angle_beta   90.00
_cell.angle_gamma   90.00
#
_symmetry.space_group_name_H-M   'P 1'
#
loop_
_entity.id
_entity.type
_entity.pdbx_description
1 polymer ?
#
loop_
_entity_poly.entity_id
_entity_poly.type
_entity_poly.pdbx_seq_one_letter_code
_entity_poly.pdbx_strand_id
1 'polypeptide(L)'
;GRGPAWVGRVRGRKRDPGFRRDDGGIGVMGIILAEYERRREAGLIKADAAQAPVVAKLDALAEKLKESAPSSGLFGLFKKAPPAPKGLYIHGEVGRGKTMVMDLFHSVADVTPKHRVHFHAFMQNVHKRLHAARQSQVQDAIAPVAKAIAKEARLLCLDEMQVTDIADAMIVGR
;
A
#
# COMPACT_ATOMS: atom_id res chain seq x y z
N GLY A 1 -14.77 -1.92 15.62
CA GLY A 1 -13.43 -1.93 15.10
C GLY A 1 -13.44 -2.37 13.65
N ARG A 2 -13.14 -1.47 12.72
CA ARG A 2 -13.01 -1.83 11.29
C ARG A 2 -11.53 -2.09 11.05
N GLY A 3 -11.20 -3.30 10.54
CA GLY A 3 -9.87 -3.69 10.13
C GLY A 3 -9.37 -2.86 8.94
N PRO A 4 -8.06 -2.92 8.61
CA PRO A 4 -7.49 -2.18 7.51
C PRO A 4 -8.13 -2.61 6.19
N ALA A 5 -8.60 -1.63 5.40
CA ALA A 5 -9.20 -1.87 4.09
C ALA A 5 -8.09 -2.18 3.06
N TRP A 6 -7.83 -3.44 2.83
CA TRP A 6 -6.95 -3.94 1.77
C TRP A 6 -7.80 -4.26 0.55
N VAL A 7 -7.49 -3.75 -0.57
CA VAL A 7 -7.89 -4.06 -1.96
C VAL A 7 -8.47 -2.87 -2.71
N GLY A 8 -7.63 -2.26 -3.52
CA GLY A 8 -8.01 -1.44 -4.66
C GLY A 8 -7.60 -2.16 -5.95
N ARG A 9 -8.56 -2.71 -6.69
CA ARG A 9 -8.29 -3.39 -7.98
C ARG A 9 -8.06 -2.35 -9.07
N VAL A 10 -6.88 -2.33 -9.67
CA VAL A 10 -6.62 -1.58 -10.90
C VAL A 10 -6.94 -2.50 -12.09
N ARG A 11 -8.20 -2.48 -12.57
CA ARG A 11 -8.52 -3.00 -13.90
C ARG A 11 -8.13 -1.95 -14.93
N GLY A 12 -7.31 -2.32 -15.89
CA GLY A 12 -7.16 -1.56 -17.13
C GLY A 12 -8.52 -1.47 -17.83
N ARG A 13 -9.22 -0.36 -17.67
CA ARG A 13 -10.46 -0.06 -18.38
C ARG A 13 -10.14 0.82 -19.59
N LYS A 14 -10.78 0.50 -20.72
CA LYS A 14 -10.91 1.35 -21.90
C LYS A 14 -11.19 2.79 -21.49
N ARG A 15 -10.62 3.74 -22.25
CA ARG A 15 -10.74 5.19 -22.17
C ARG A 15 -12.02 5.64 -21.47
N ASP A 16 -11.86 6.25 -20.31
CA ASP A 16 -12.90 7.03 -19.66
C ASP A 16 -12.83 8.45 -20.26
N PRO A 17 -13.89 8.97 -20.91
CA PRO A 17 -13.86 10.29 -21.57
C PRO A 17 -14.10 11.44 -20.59
N GLY A 18 -13.63 11.33 -19.35
CA GLY A 18 -13.90 12.30 -18.27
C GLY A 18 -12.68 12.94 -17.64
N PHE A 19 -11.47 12.75 -18.18
CA PHE A 19 -10.32 13.50 -17.71
C PHE A 19 -10.33 14.92 -18.33
N ARG A 20 -11.07 15.84 -17.69
CA ARG A 20 -10.87 17.27 -17.91
C ARG A 20 -9.45 17.61 -17.51
N ARG A 21 -8.68 18.13 -18.47
CA ARG A 21 -7.54 18.98 -18.21
C ARG A 21 -8.11 20.23 -17.56
N ASP A 22 -8.02 20.33 -16.25
CA ASP A 22 -8.18 21.62 -15.58
C ASP A 22 -6.84 22.33 -15.60
N ASP A 23 -6.94 23.49 -16.13
CA ASP A 23 -5.95 24.45 -16.54
C ASP A 23 -5.09 24.97 -15.40
N GLY A 24 -3.76 25.09 -15.65
CA GLY A 24 -2.98 26.25 -15.20
C GLY A 24 -2.61 26.37 -13.74
N GLY A 25 -2.64 25.29 -12.94
CA GLY A 25 -1.88 25.25 -11.70
C GLY A 25 -0.51 24.64 -11.96
N ILE A 26 0.57 25.27 -11.50
CA ILE A 26 1.87 24.62 -11.34
C ILE A 26 1.64 23.53 -10.31
N GLY A 27 1.14 22.38 -10.76
CA GLY A 27 0.89 21.22 -9.91
C GLY A 27 2.23 20.80 -9.32
N VAL A 28 2.36 20.89 -8.01
CA VAL A 28 3.53 20.35 -7.30
C VAL A 28 3.64 18.91 -7.72
N MET A 29 4.66 18.58 -8.50
CA MET A 29 4.93 17.22 -8.94
C MET A 29 5.06 16.33 -7.70
N GLY A 30 4.30 15.25 -7.63
CA GLY A 30 4.33 14.36 -6.48
C GLY A 30 5.73 13.77 -6.28
N ILE A 31 6.07 13.47 -5.04
CA ILE A 31 7.43 13.03 -4.67
C ILE A 31 7.82 11.70 -5.34
N ILE A 32 6.83 10.83 -5.59
CA ILE A 32 7.06 9.54 -6.24
C ILE A 32 7.32 9.73 -7.72
N LEU A 33 6.56 10.61 -8.37
CA LEU A 33 6.74 10.95 -9.78
C LEU A 33 8.08 11.66 -9.99
N ALA A 34 8.44 12.61 -9.13
CA ALA A 34 9.72 13.31 -9.21
C ALA A 34 10.91 12.35 -9.12
N GLU A 35 10.87 11.40 -8.18
CA GLU A 35 11.94 10.41 -8.05
C GLU A 35 11.94 9.40 -9.22
N TYR A 36 10.76 9.03 -9.73
CA TYR A 36 10.64 8.17 -10.91
C TYR A 36 11.30 8.83 -12.14
N GLU A 37 10.98 10.10 -12.40
CA GLU A 37 11.57 10.84 -13.52
C GLU A 37 13.09 11.03 -13.34
N ARG A 38 13.54 11.37 -12.14
CA ARG A 38 14.96 11.49 -11.83
C ARG A 38 15.72 10.19 -12.13
N ARG A 39 15.19 9.04 -11.74
CA ARG A 39 15.82 7.73 -12.03
C ARG A 39 15.78 7.40 -13.52
N ARG A 40 14.71 7.79 -14.22
CA ARG A 40 14.58 7.62 -15.66
C ARG A 40 15.62 8.44 -16.41
N GLU A 41 15.77 9.72 -16.08
CA GLU A 41 16.77 10.63 -16.67
C GLU A 41 18.21 10.17 -16.40
N ALA A 42 18.46 9.62 -15.20
CA ALA A 42 19.73 9.02 -14.85
C ALA A 42 20.01 7.66 -15.54
N GLY A 43 19.08 7.15 -16.35
CA GLY A 43 19.21 5.85 -17.01
C GLY A 43 19.15 4.64 -16.07
N LEU A 44 18.75 4.83 -14.80
CA LEU A 44 18.66 3.77 -13.80
C LEU A 44 17.42 2.89 -13.98
N ILE A 45 16.40 3.41 -14.63
CA ILE A 45 15.17 2.68 -14.96
C ILE A 45 14.79 2.90 -16.42
N LYS A 46 14.24 1.85 -17.04
CA LYS A 46 13.69 1.94 -18.40
C LYS A 46 12.23 2.40 -18.31
N ALA A 47 11.91 3.45 -19.06
CA ALA A 47 10.53 3.95 -19.14
C ALA A 47 9.59 2.90 -19.73
N ASP A 48 8.42 2.73 -19.11
CA ASP A 48 7.31 1.93 -19.61
C ASP A 48 6.02 2.74 -19.44
N ALA A 49 5.28 2.95 -20.53
CA ALA A 49 4.03 3.70 -20.52
C ALA A 49 2.98 3.15 -19.53
N ALA A 50 3.06 1.85 -19.19
CA ALA A 50 2.19 1.25 -18.20
C ALA A 50 2.54 1.65 -16.74
N GLN A 51 3.75 2.14 -16.49
CA GLN A 51 4.20 2.54 -15.16
C GLN A 51 3.68 3.93 -14.75
N ALA A 52 3.59 4.87 -15.67
CA ALA A 52 3.18 6.25 -15.39
C ALA A 52 1.83 6.35 -14.64
N PRO A 53 0.73 5.67 -15.05
CA PRO A 53 -0.52 5.72 -14.32
C PRO A 53 -0.45 5.05 -12.93
N VAL A 54 0.47 4.08 -12.74
CA VAL A 54 0.71 3.45 -11.44
C VAL A 54 1.43 4.43 -10.51
N VAL A 55 2.47 5.10 -11.01
CA VAL A 55 3.23 6.11 -10.26
C VAL A 55 2.31 7.24 -9.80
N ALA A 56 1.44 7.77 -10.67
CA ALA A 56 0.47 8.81 -10.31
C ALA A 56 -0.49 8.36 -9.19
N LYS A 57 -0.92 7.09 -9.18
CA LYS A 57 -1.74 6.54 -8.11
C LYS A 57 -0.98 6.35 -6.81
N LEU A 58 0.30 6.03 -6.88
CA LEU A 58 1.17 5.94 -5.71
C LEU A 58 1.44 7.31 -5.10
N ASP A 59 1.57 8.37 -5.90
CA ASP A 59 1.62 9.75 -5.40
C ASP A 59 0.36 10.10 -4.61
N ALA A 60 -0.80 9.86 -5.21
CA ALA A 60 -2.08 10.10 -4.53
C ALA A 60 -2.25 9.28 -3.24
N LEU A 61 -1.69 8.07 -3.19
CA LEU A 61 -1.66 7.25 -1.97
C LEU A 61 -0.71 7.82 -0.93
N ALA A 62 0.48 8.30 -1.34
CA ALA A 62 1.45 8.93 -0.45
C ALA A 62 0.84 10.14 0.28
N GLU A 63 0.15 11.01 -0.44
CA GLU A 63 -0.52 12.18 0.15
C GLU A 63 -1.61 11.76 1.16
N LYS A 64 -2.47 10.81 0.82
CA LYS A 64 -3.48 10.27 1.73
C LYS A 64 -2.88 9.63 2.99
N LEU A 65 -1.73 8.97 2.86
CA LEU A 65 -1.01 8.41 4.00
C LEU A 65 -0.45 9.49 4.92
N LYS A 66 0.02 10.61 4.37
CA LYS A 66 0.43 11.79 5.15
C LYS A 66 -0.75 12.38 5.92
N GLU A 67 -1.87 12.64 5.23
CA GLU A 67 -3.09 13.20 5.83
C GLU A 67 -3.67 12.30 6.95
N SER A 68 -3.53 10.99 6.80
CA SER A 68 -3.99 10.00 7.79
C SER A 68 -3.01 9.81 8.97
N ALA A 69 -1.92 10.58 9.02
CA ALA A 69 -1.00 10.53 10.15
C ALA A 69 -1.74 10.91 11.45
N PRO A 70 -1.54 10.17 12.55
CA PRO A 70 -2.07 10.59 13.83
C PRO A 70 -1.48 11.96 14.18
N SER A 71 -2.36 12.93 14.46
CA SER A 71 -1.94 14.27 14.86
C SER A 71 -1.16 14.16 16.17
N SER A 72 0.12 14.52 16.13
CA SER A 72 0.98 14.65 17.31
C SER A 72 0.60 15.94 18.04
N GLY A 73 -0.03 15.82 19.19
CA GLY A 73 -0.35 16.96 20.06
C GLY A 73 -1.50 16.67 21.01
N LEU A 74 -1.59 17.44 22.10
CA LEU A 74 -2.66 17.34 23.10
C LEU A 74 -4.08 17.39 22.50
N PHE A 75 -4.27 18.12 21.39
CA PHE A 75 -5.52 18.17 20.63
C PHE A 75 -5.80 16.90 19.79
N GLY A 76 -4.81 16.07 19.52
CA GLY A 76 -4.95 14.81 18.79
C GLY A 76 -5.65 13.71 19.59
N LEU A 77 -5.63 13.78 20.90
CA LEU A 77 -6.25 12.80 21.82
C LEU A 77 -7.78 12.75 21.69
N PHE A 78 -8.41 13.84 21.22
CA PHE A 78 -9.87 13.96 21.07
C PHE A 78 -10.36 13.81 19.64
N LYS A 79 -9.47 13.78 18.64
CA LYS A 79 -9.85 13.55 17.24
C LYS A 79 -9.82 12.06 16.90
N LYS A 80 -10.95 11.55 16.44
CA LYS A 80 -11.04 10.20 15.86
C LYS A 80 -10.09 10.12 14.67
N ALA A 81 -9.15 9.17 14.69
CA ALA A 81 -8.22 8.97 13.58
C ALA A 81 -9.00 8.82 12.26
N PRO A 82 -8.59 9.50 11.19
CA PRO A 82 -9.22 9.34 9.88
C PRO A 82 -9.13 7.88 9.43
N PRO A 83 -10.08 7.41 8.58
CA PRO A 83 -10.03 6.05 8.07
C PRO A 83 -8.76 5.84 7.25
N ALA A 84 -8.14 4.67 7.40
CA ALA A 84 -6.96 4.32 6.62
C ALA A 84 -7.27 4.40 5.12
N PRO A 85 -6.38 4.97 4.31
CA PRO A 85 -6.57 5.02 2.86
C PRO A 85 -6.60 3.59 2.28
N LYS A 86 -7.34 3.41 1.20
CA LYS A 86 -7.36 2.13 0.47
C LYS A 86 -6.00 1.89 -0.16
N GLY A 87 -5.45 0.67 0.01
CA GLY A 87 -4.22 0.24 -0.63
C GLY A 87 -4.35 0.09 -2.16
N LEU A 88 -3.20 -0.12 -2.82
CA LEU A 88 -3.13 -0.40 -4.25
C LEU A 88 -2.65 -1.83 -4.49
N TYR A 89 -3.30 -2.52 -5.41
CA TYR A 89 -2.85 -3.79 -5.93
C TYR A 89 -2.33 -3.60 -7.36
N ILE A 90 -1.02 -3.82 -7.55
CA ILE A 90 -0.33 -3.66 -8.82
C ILE A 90 -0.22 -5.05 -9.48
N HIS A 91 -0.85 -5.23 -10.62
CA HIS A 91 -0.80 -6.48 -11.38
C HIS A 91 -0.36 -6.22 -12.82
N GLY A 92 0.12 -7.24 -13.50
CA GLY A 92 0.59 -7.18 -14.89
C GLY A 92 1.59 -8.29 -15.16
N GLU A 93 2.07 -8.36 -16.40
CA GLU A 93 3.04 -9.36 -16.87
C GLU A 93 4.36 -9.30 -16.09
N VAL A 94 5.09 -10.41 -16.11
CA VAL A 94 6.44 -10.49 -15.53
C VAL A 94 7.39 -9.53 -16.29
N GLY A 95 8.33 -8.95 -15.58
CA GLY A 95 9.33 -8.04 -16.18
C GLY A 95 8.86 -6.60 -16.43
N ARG A 96 7.60 -6.24 -16.11
CA ARG A 96 7.07 -4.88 -16.29
C ARG A 96 7.47 -3.89 -15.19
N GLY A 97 8.37 -4.26 -14.30
CA GLY A 97 8.91 -3.38 -13.26
C GLY A 97 7.98 -3.13 -12.06
N LYS A 98 7.03 -4.03 -11.77
CA LYS A 98 6.12 -3.89 -10.61
C LYS A 98 6.87 -3.73 -9.30
N THR A 99 7.82 -4.63 -9.03
CA THR A 99 8.68 -4.59 -7.83
C THR A 99 9.49 -3.29 -7.77
N MET A 100 10.06 -2.85 -8.90
CA MET A 100 10.82 -1.61 -8.98
C MET A 100 9.96 -0.39 -8.59
N VAL A 101 8.73 -0.27 -9.12
CA VAL A 101 7.82 0.83 -8.79
C VAL A 101 7.38 0.76 -7.33
N MET A 102 7.14 -0.42 -6.79
CA MET A 102 6.83 -0.61 -5.37
C MET A 102 8.02 -0.23 -4.48
N ASP A 103 9.23 -0.64 -4.82
CA ASP A 103 10.46 -0.32 -4.08
C ASP A 103 10.76 1.19 -4.12
N LEU A 104 10.54 1.83 -5.26
CA LEU A 104 10.61 3.29 -5.39
C LEU A 104 9.62 3.95 -4.44
N PHE A 105 8.35 3.55 -4.46
CA PHE A 105 7.33 4.06 -3.56
C PHE A 105 7.74 3.86 -2.09
N HIS A 106 8.14 2.65 -1.71
CA HIS A 106 8.57 2.35 -0.35
C HIS A 106 9.77 3.21 0.08
N SER A 107 10.73 3.48 -0.82
CA SER A 107 11.91 4.29 -0.49
C SER A 107 11.57 5.75 -0.22
N VAL A 108 10.65 6.33 -1.01
CA VAL A 108 10.37 7.77 -1.03
C VAL A 108 9.20 8.18 -0.15
N ALA A 109 8.19 7.30 0.04
CA ALA A 109 7.01 7.62 0.84
C ALA A 109 7.39 8.00 2.28
N ASP A 110 6.97 9.22 2.68
CA ASP A 110 7.21 9.77 4.03
C ASP A 110 6.17 9.21 5.02
N VAL A 111 6.32 7.94 5.32
CA VAL A 111 5.44 7.19 6.23
C VAL A 111 6.28 6.30 7.13
N THR A 112 6.03 6.37 8.43
CA THR A 112 6.73 5.55 9.43
C THR A 112 5.73 5.04 10.48
N PRO A 113 5.83 3.79 10.92
CA PRO A 113 6.69 2.73 10.41
C PRO A 113 6.21 2.17 9.06
N LYS A 114 7.16 1.75 8.21
CA LYS A 114 6.87 1.12 6.91
C LYS A 114 7.66 -0.16 6.75
N HIS A 115 7.04 -1.20 6.18
CA HIS A 115 7.64 -2.51 5.96
C HIS A 115 7.48 -2.94 4.51
N ARG A 116 8.55 -3.56 3.99
CA ARG A 116 8.55 -4.25 2.70
C ARG A 116 8.89 -5.70 2.95
N VAL A 117 8.05 -6.61 2.50
CA VAL A 117 8.19 -8.05 2.74
C VAL A 117 7.58 -8.86 1.60
N HIS A 118 8.11 -10.05 1.31
CA HIS A 118 7.47 -10.98 0.38
C HIS A 118 6.19 -11.56 0.99
N PHE A 119 5.14 -11.68 0.18
CA PHE A 119 3.83 -12.15 0.66
C PHE A 119 3.90 -13.48 1.40
N HIS A 120 4.70 -14.45 0.90
CA HIS A 120 4.85 -15.74 1.55
C HIS A 120 5.45 -15.62 2.96
N ALA A 121 6.51 -14.84 3.14
CA ALA A 121 7.12 -14.61 4.45
C ALA A 121 6.17 -13.87 5.41
N PHE A 122 5.39 -12.93 4.88
CA PHE A 122 4.34 -12.26 5.64
C PHE A 122 3.29 -13.25 6.14
N MET A 123 2.78 -14.13 5.27
CA MET A 123 1.76 -15.12 5.65
C MET A 123 2.29 -16.15 6.63
N GLN A 124 3.55 -16.59 6.52
CA GLN A 124 4.18 -17.44 7.55
C GLN A 124 4.16 -16.78 8.93
N ASN A 125 4.48 -15.48 9.00
CA ASN A 125 4.42 -14.73 10.25
C ASN A 125 2.98 -14.62 10.77
N VAL A 126 2.01 -14.35 9.90
CA VAL A 126 0.58 -14.30 10.26
C VAL A 126 0.11 -15.64 10.83
N HIS A 127 0.41 -16.76 10.16
CA HIS A 127 0.04 -18.10 10.64
C HIS A 127 0.66 -18.42 12.00
N LYS A 128 1.94 -18.09 12.22
CA LYS A 128 2.60 -18.25 13.52
C LYS A 128 1.88 -17.48 14.63
N ARG A 129 1.51 -16.22 14.37
CA ARG A 129 0.76 -15.38 15.33
C ARG A 129 -0.65 -15.90 15.59
N LEU A 130 -1.35 -16.36 14.55
CA LEU A 130 -2.68 -16.96 14.68
C LEU A 130 -2.62 -18.25 15.50
N HIS A 131 -1.60 -19.08 15.29
CA HIS A 131 -1.41 -20.30 16.08
C HIS A 131 -1.21 -19.96 17.57
N ALA A 132 -0.34 -19.01 17.88
CA ALA A 132 -0.11 -18.57 19.26
C ALA A 132 -1.38 -17.98 19.92
N ALA A 133 -2.14 -17.16 19.17
CA ALA A 133 -3.39 -16.57 19.66
C ALA A 133 -4.46 -17.64 19.95
N ARG A 134 -4.56 -18.69 19.12
CA ARG A 134 -5.50 -19.79 19.33
C ARG A 134 -5.17 -20.61 20.59
N GLN A 135 -3.90 -20.77 20.91
CA GLN A 135 -3.48 -21.44 22.15
C GLN A 135 -3.95 -20.69 23.40
N SER A 136 -4.16 -19.38 23.30
CA SER A 136 -4.68 -18.54 24.38
C SER A 136 -6.22 -18.51 24.47
N GLN A 137 -6.92 -19.45 23.84
CA GLN A 137 -8.39 -19.61 23.85
C GLN A 137 -9.18 -18.39 23.35
N VAL A 138 -8.60 -17.57 22.47
CA VAL A 138 -9.28 -16.42 21.87
C VAL A 138 -10.25 -16.91 20.78
N GLN A 139 -11.54 -16.58 20.90
CA GLN A 139 -12.59 -17.00 19.95
C GLN A 139 -12.33 -16.49 18.51
N ASP A 140 -11.86 -15.27 18.34
CA ASP A 140 -11.44 -14.71 17.04
C ASP A 140 -9.97 -14.29 17.11
N ALA A 141 -9.09 -15.14 16.61
CA ALA A 141 -7.65 -14.88 16.59
C ALA A 141 -7.23 -13.90 15.49
N ILE A 142 -8.05 -13.70 14.44
CA ILE A 142 -7.67 -12.86 13.29
C ILE A 142 -7.66 -11.38 13.68
N ALA A 143 -8.70 -10.89 14.33
CA ALA A 143 -8.82 -9.49 14.69
C ALA A 143 -7.66 -8.96 15.56
N PRO A 144 -7.23 -9.62 16.66
CA PRO A 144 -6.09 -9.16 17.44
C PRO A 144 -4.77 -9.23 16.68
N VAL A 145 -4.55 -10.26 15.84
CA VAL A 145 -3.34 -10.37 15.01
C VAL A 145 -3.29 -9.25 13.97
N ALA A 146 -4.38 -8.99 13.25
CA ALA A 146 -4.47 -7.89 12.31
C ALA A 146 -4.23 -6.52 12.98
N LYS A 147 -4.77 -6.33 14.18
CA LYS A 147 -4.55 -5.10 14.97
C LYS A 147 -3.09 -4.94 15.41
N ALA A 148 -2.42 -6.02 15.75
CA ALA A 148 -1.00 -6.01 16.09
C ALA A 148 -0.15 -5.61 14.88
N ILE A 149 -0.38 -6.24 13.72
CA ILE A 149 0.31 -5.92 12.46
C ILE A 149 0.07 -4.46 12.05
N ALA A 150 -1.17 -3.95 12.16
CA ALA A 150 -1.51 -2.58 11.84
C ALA A 150 -0.81 -1.54 12.76
N LYS A 151 -0.40 -1.93 13.97
CA LYS A 151 0.43 -1.08 14.84
C LYS A 151 1.90 -1.10 14.44
N GLU A 152 2.37 -2.21 13.90
CA GLU A 152 3.77 -2.40 13.49
C GLU A 152 4.09 -1.70 12.16
N ALA A 153 3.09 -1.54 11.28
CA ALA A 153 3.29 -0.90 9.97
C ALA A 153 2.10 -0.02 9.57
N ARG A 154 2.36 1.25 9.32
CA ARG A 154 1.41 2.17 8.68
C ARG A 154 1.36 1.97 7.16
N LEU A 155 2.48 1.56 6.59
CA LEU A 155 2.60 1.16 5.19
C LEU A 155 3.22 -0.24 5.12
N LEU A 156 2.49 -1.16 4.49
CA LEU A 156 2.96 -2.51 4.23
C LEU A 156 3.00 -2.72 2.71
N CYS A 157 4.20 -2.94 2.18
CA CYS A 157 4.43 -3.29 0.77
C CYS A 157 4.67 -4.80 0.67
N LEU A 158 3.76 -5.49 0.01
CA LEU A 158 3.81 -6.94 -0.20
C LEU A 158 4.24 -7.24 -1.63
N ASP A 159 5.40 -7.88 -1.78
CA ASP A 159 5.90 -8.33 -3.07
C ASP A 159 5.46 -9.76 -3.36
N GLU A 160 5.33 -10.09 -4.65
CA GLU A 160 4.97 -11.43 -5.12
C GLU A 160 3.68 -11.96 -4.48
N MET A 161 2.64 -11.13 -4.44
CA MET A 161 1.36 -11.51 -3.83
C MET A 161 0.66 -12.60 -4.67
N GLN A 162 0.94 -13.84 -4.33
CA GLN A 162 0.31 -15.04 -4.90
C GLN A 162 -0.42 -15.79 -3.80
N VAL A 163 -1.74 -15.75 -3.83
CA VAL A 163 -2.59 -16.49 -2.89
C VAL A 163 -2.86 -17.86 -3.49
N THR A 164 -2.12 -18.88 -3.05
CA THR A 164 -2.23 -20.26 -3.53
C THR A 164 -2.96 -21.16 -2.55
N ASP A 165 -3.05 -20.77 -1.29
CA ASP A 165 -3.72 -21.53 -0.23
C ASP A 165 -5.07 -20.91 0.13
N ILE A 166 -6.08 -21.77 0.35
CA ILE A 166 -7.43 -21.36 0.76
C ILE A 166 -7.38 -20.67 2.13
N ALA A 167 -6.53 -21.13 3.06
CA ALA A 167 -6.38 -20.52 4.37
C ALA A 167 -5.85 -19.07 4.24
N ASP A 168 -4.88 -18.84 3.37
CA ASP A 168 -4.35 -17.50 3.07
C ASP A 168 -5.45 -16.61 2.48
N ALA A 169 -6.22 -17.14 1.52
CA ALA A 169 -7.35 -16.43 0.93
C ALA A 169 -8.39 -16.00 1.97
N MET A 170 -8.71 -16.88 2.90
CA MET A 170 -9.67 -16.62 3.99
C MET A 170 -9.15 -15.57 4.98
N ILE A 171 -7.85 -15.55 5.26
CA ILE A 171 -7.24 -14.56 6.18
C ILE A 171 -7.18 -13.19 5.51
N VAL A 172 -6.73 -13.12 4.26
CA VAL A 172 -6.58 -11.86 3.52
C VAL A 172 -7.93 -11.25 3.14
N GLY A 173 -8.97 -12.06 2.99
CA GLY A 173 -10.33 -11.62 2.64
C GLY A 173 -11.16 -11.06 3.80
N ARG A 174 -10.70 -11.19 5.04
CA ARG A 174 -11.36 -10.69 6.26
C ARG A 174 -10.84 -9.33 6.70
#